data_87fd3af510fba8b803130211924eaab2
#
_entry.id   87fd3af510fba8b803130211924eaab2
#
_cell.length_a   1.000
_cell.length_b   1.000
_cell.length_c   1.000
_cell.angle_alpha   90.00
_cell.angle_beta   90.00
_cell.angle_gamma   90.00
#
_symmetry.space_group_name_H-M   'P 1'
#
loop_
_entity.id
_entity.type
_entity.pdbx_description
1 polymer ?
#
loop_
_entity_poly.entity_id
_entity_poly.type
_entity_poly.pdbx_seq_one_letter_code
_entity_poly.pdbx_strand_id
1 'polypeptide(L)'
;MNLLLALSLSPNYEKKKNTMSTLLNRLTLLVSFAFSALCLQAADKKPFGLMTDLIEHTGQTWQNGYASNLPVWQLEEAIEPLQYAAIRSSHPAFSWIVPGETGGTRQTAYRVIVADNREDAASGRGNLWDSGVVGSDRSVAVRYAGEALEPGKSYFWRVKTETTTEGESEWSEVKAFRTADRLSEYETAYNPQVKTMEFPVGITEIRPGTRLVDFGKDAFGQLVLTLASDGTRDSVVVHLGECLEGGRILRDPGKSTIRYRRFPLAVLKGTN
;
A
#
# COMPACT_ATOMS: atom_id res chain seq x y z
N MET A 1 13.51 -11.37 -9.78
CA MET A 1 13.31 -12.82 -9.53
C MET A 1 11.82 -13.05 -9.34
N ASN A 2 11.17 -13.85 -10.13
CA ASN A 2 9.70 -13.96 -10.15
C ASN A 2 9.20 -15.11 -9.26
N LEU A 3 8.20 -14.85 -8.41
CA LEU A 3 7.52 -15.91 -7.66
C LEU A 3 6.59 -16.67 -8.59
N LEU A 4 6.81 -17.97 -8.74
CA LEU A 4 6.03 -18.86 -9.59
C LEU A 4 5.41 -19.99 -8.78
N LEU A 5 4.14 -20.26 -9.06
CA LEU A 5 3.34 -21.30 -8.43
C LEU A 5 2.85 -22.30 -9.46
N ALA A 6 2.99 -23.59 -9.21
CA ALA A 6 2.34 -24.63 -10.02
C ALA A 6 1.33 -25.42 -9.17
N LEU A 7 0.09 -25.45 -9.62
CA LEU A 7 -1.01 -26.19 -9.00
C LEU A 7 -1.37 -27.42 -9.84
N SER A 8 -1.59 -28.55 -9.18
CA SER A 8 -2.09 -29.77 -9.82
C SER A 8 -3.42 -30.15 -9.18
N LEU A 9 -4.49 -30.09 -9.96
CA LEU A 9 -5.85 -30.42 -9.58
C LEU A 9 -6.28 -31.80 -10.13
N SER A 10 -7.20 -32.46 -9.46
CA SER A 10 -7.84 -33.70 -9.90
C SER A 10 -8.76 -33.48 -11.13
N PRO A 11 -8.95 -34.48 -12.05
CA PRO A 11 -9.49 -34.29 -13.39
C PRO A 11 -10.97 -33.99 -13.56
N ASN A 12 -11.77 -33.84 -12.53
CA ASN A 12 -13.24 -33.87 -12.63
C ASN A 12 -13.97 -32.54 -12.85
N TYR A 13 -13.28 -31.41 -13.10
CA TYR A 13 -13.93 -30.07 -13.10
C TYR A 13 -14.31 -29.47 -14.45
N GLU A 14 -14.09 -30.10 -15.59
CA GLU A 14 -14.22 -29.48 -16.93
C GLU A 14 -15.48 -29.76 -17.74
N LYS A 15 -16.66 -29.87 -17.14
CA LYS A 15 -17.91 -29.99 -17.95
C LYS A 15 -19.00 -28.99 -17.61
N LYS A 16 -18.75 -27.67 -17.76
CA LYS A 16 -19.82 -26.66 -17.95
C LYS A 16 -19.25 -25.24 -18.11
N LYS A 17 -18.87 -24.86 -19.33
CA LYS A 17 -18.86 -23.44 -19.78
C LYS A 17 -18.54 -23.34 -21.27
N ASN A 18 -19.55 -23.51 -22.10
CA ASN A 18 -19.51 -22.95 -23.46
C ASN A 18 -20.95 -22.65 -23.86
N THR A 19 -21.37 -21.42 -23.74
CA THR A 19 -22.40 -20.73 -24.56
C THR A 19 -22.83 -19.42 -23.87
N MET A 20 -22.04 -18.34 -23.96
CA MET A 20 -22.55 -16.96 -23.75
C MET A 20 -21.44 -15.88 -23.85
N SER A 21 -20.50 -15.99 -24.81
CA SER A 21 -19.42 -14.99 -24.86
C SER A 21 -19.31 -14.14 -26.14
N THR A 22 -20.24 -14.27 -27.09
CA THR A 22 -20.07 -13.61 -28.40
C THR A 22 -20.85 -12.31 -28.61
N LEU A 23 -21.74 -11.93 -27.71
CA LEU A 23 -22.52 -10.66 -27.83
C LEU A 23 -22.05 -9.52 -26.93
N LEU A 24 -21.25 -9.79 -25.92
CA LEU A 24 -20.79 -8.77 -24.96
C LEU A 24 -19.50 -8.04 -25.42
N ASN A 25 -18.72 -8.63 -26.34
CA ASN A 25 -17.42 -8.07 -26.76
C ASN A 25 -17.49 -6.91 -27.78
N ARG A 26 -18.65 -6.61 -28.37
CA ARG A 26 -18.76 -5.50 -29.34
C ARG A 26 -19.27 -4.19 -28.75
N LEU A 27 -19.86 -4.22 -27.55
CA LEU A 27 -20.34 -3.00 -26.88
C LEU A 27 -19.28 -2.40 -25.93
N THR A 28 -18.35 -3.20 -25.44
CA THR A 28 -17.29 -2.76 -24.52
C THR A 28 -16.16 -1.99 -25.22
N LEU A 29 -15.94 -2.21 -26.53
CA LEU A 29 -14.86 -1.57 -27.28
C LEU A 29 -15.16 -0.11 -27.64
N LEU A 30 -16.43 0.28 -27.74
CA LEU A 30 -16.84 1.66 -28.10
C LEU A 30 -16.91 2.59 -26.90
N VAL A 31 -17.10 2.07 -25.69
CA VAL A 31 -17.13 2.88 -24.45
C VAL A 31 -15.72 3.14 -23.92
N SER A 32 -14.74 2.23 -24.18
CA SER A 32 -13.35 2.40 -23.73
C SER A 32 -12.59 3.48 -24.49
N PHE A 33 -12.98 3.83 -25.73
CA PHE A 33 -12.30 4.88 -26.51
C PHE A 33 -12.77 6.30 -26.18
N ALA A 34 -13.97 6.46 -25.62
CA ALA A 34 -14.50 7.78 -25.24
C ALA A 34 -14.05 8.23 -23.83
N PHE A 35 -13.57 7.32 -22.99
CA PHE A 35 -13.12 7.65 -21.62
C PHE A 35 -11.62 7.95 -21.52
N SER A 36 -10.83 7.64 -22.56
CA SER A 36 -9.37 7.89 -22.56
C SER A 36 -8.99 9.34 -22.92
N ALA A 37 -9.95 10.18 -23.27
CA ALA A 37 -9.66 11.54 -23.77
C ALA A 37 -9.96 12.67 -22.76
N LEU A 38 -10.33 12.37 -21.51
CA LEU A 38 -10.73 13.43 -20.56
C LEU A 38 -10.10 13.28 -19.16
N CYS A 39 -8.94 12.68 -19.06
CA CYS A 39 -8.09 12.82 -17.87
C CYS A 39 -6.79 13.52 -18.24
N LEU A 40 -6.88 14.72 -18.81
CA LEU A 40 -5.92 15.75 -18.41
C LEU A 40 -6.29 16.10 -16.97
N GLN A 41 -5.85 15.29 -16.01
CA GLN A 41 -5.77 15.76 -14.64
C GLN A 41 -4.82 16.95 -14.67
N ALA A 42 -5.37 18.14 -14.45
CA ALA A 42 -4.55 19.26 -14.01
C ALA A 42 -3.69 18.72 -12.88
N ALA A 43 -2.38 18.73 -13.02
CA ALA A 43 -1.49 18.24 -11.98
C ALA A 43 -1.86 18.97 -10.70
N ASP A 44 -2.04 18.19 -9.66
CA ASP A 44 -2.52 18.70 -8.37
C ASP A 44 -1.43 19.63 -7.83
N LYS A 45 -1.68 20.94 -7.85
CA LYS A 45 -0.70 21.98 -7.42
C LYS A 45 -0.46 22.01 -5.93
N LYS A 46 -0.69 20.89 -5.23
CA LYS A 46 -0.52 20.77 -3.79
C LYS A 46 0.60 19.79 -3.45
N PRO A 47 1.35 20.02 -2.36
CA PRO A 47 2.33 19.06 -1.86
C PRO A 47 1.69 17.70 -1.57
N PHE A 48 2.41 16.62 -1.88
CA PHE A 48 1.94 15.24 -1.75
C PHE A 48 3.04 14.34 -1.15
N GLY A 49 2.80 13.03 -1.02
CA GLY A 49 3.77 12.10 -0.43
C GLY A 49 4.15 12.51 1.01
N LEU A 50 3.16 12.96 1.79
CA LEU A 50 3.37 13.49 3.13
C LEU A 50 3.83 12.40 4.10
N MET A 51 4.91 12.66 4.85
CA MET A 51 5.49 11.73 5.82
C MET A 51 5.69 12.41 7.17
N THR A 52 5.41 11.68 8.25
CA THR A 52 5.79 12.06 9.62
C THR A 52 6.87 11.09 10.08
N ASP A 53 8.04 11.60 10.50
CA ASP A 53 9.26 10.83 10.81
C ASP A 53 9.60 9.80 9.70
N LEU A 54 9.49 10.23 8.44
CA LEU A 54 9.70 9.44 7.23
C LEU A 54 8.73 8.26 7.03
N ILE A 55 7.62 8.23 7.78
CA ILE A 55 6.56 7.23 7.60
C ILE A 55 5.38 7.87 6.85
N GLU A 56 4.99 7.28 5.73
CA GLU A 56 3.91 7.80 4.89
C GLU A 56 2.52 7.48 5.45
N HIS A 57 2.28 6.26 5.92
CA HIS A 57 0.93 5.80 6.27
C HIS A 57 0.56 5.99 7.75
N THR A 58 0.95 7.11 8.35
CA THR A 58 0.73 7.37 9.78
C THR A 58 -0.72 7.57 10.20
N GLY A 59 -1.60 7.92 9.26
CA GLY A 59 -3.05 8.06 9.51
C GLY A 59 -3.84 6.75 9.39
N GLN A 60 -3.20 5.66 8.94
CA GLN A 60 -3.79 4.37 8.67
C GLN A 60 -3.66 3.43 9.86
N THR A 61 -4.66 2.57 10.07
CA THR A 61 -4.58 1.44 10.99
C THR A 61 -4.63 0.11 10.25
N TRP A 62 -4.12 -0.94 10.90
CA TRP A 62 -4.09 -2.30 10.34
C TRP A 62 -4.60 -3.32 11.34
N GLN A 63 -5.27 -4.36 10.83
CA GLN A 63 -5.67 -5.54 11.58
C GLN A 63 -4.99 -6.76 10.97
N ASN A 64 -4.20 -7.48 11.74
CA ASN A 64 -3.42 -8.62 11.28
C ASN A 64 -2.54 -8.32 10.04
N GLY A 65 -2.08 -7.06 9.90
CA GLY A 65 -1.29 -6.57 8.80
C GLY A 65 -2.10 -6.06 7.59
N TYR A 66 -3.41 -6.26 7.53
CA TYR A 66 -4.26 -5.71 6.47
C TYR A 66 -4.82 -4.34 6.85
N ALA A 67 -4.97 -3.44 5.87
CA ALA A 67 -5.53 -2.13 6.10
C ALA A 67 -6.94 -2.22 6.70
N SER A 68 -7.17 -1.47 7.76
CA SER A 68 -8.49 -1.29 8.38
C SER A 68 -9.17 -0.06 7.80
N ASN A 69 -10.50 -0.03 7.83
CA ASN A 69 -11.28 1.15 7.45
C ASN A 69 -11.34 2.21 8.58
N LEU A 70 -10.87 1.87 9.78
CA LEU A 70 -10.86 2.79 10.92
C LEU A 70 -9.56 3.62 10.90
N PRO A 71 -9.63 4.95 10.78
CA PRO A 71 -8.43 5.79 10.77
C PRO A 71 -7.83 5.89 12.19
N VAL A 72 -6.54 6.27 12.26
CA VAL A 72 -5.79 6.30 13.53
C VAL A 72 -6.40 7.20 14.61
N TRP A 73 -7.10 8.27 14.23
CA TRP A 73 -7.74 9.19 15.20
C TRP A 73 -9.07 8.69 15.77
N GLN A 74 -9.58 7.56 15.27
CA GLN A 74 -10.73 6.85 15.79
C GLN A 74 -10.35 5.51 16.46
N LEU A 75 -9.09 5.35 16.79
CA LEU A 75 -8.56 4.08 17.33
C LEU A 75 -9.29 3.64 18.61
N GLU A 76 -9.78 4.58 19.40
CA GLU A 76 -10.53 4.31 20.65
C GLU A 76 -11.90 3.71 20.39
N GLU A 77 -12.44 3.82 19.18
CA GLU A 77 -13.70 3.21 18.74
C GLU A 77 -13.52 1.74 18.27
N ALA A 78 -12.28 1.26 18.18
CA ALA A 78 -11.99 -0.10 17.73
C ALA A 78 -12.44 -1.15 18.75
N ILE A 79 -13.19 -2.15 18.29
CA ILE A 79 -13.60 -3.29 19.12
C ILE A 79 -12.43 -4.23 19.38
N GLU A 80 -11.50 -4.35 18.44
CA GLU A 80 -10.30 -5.17 18.53
C GLU A 80 -9.04 -4.31 18.42
N PRO A 81 -7.92 -4.75 19.01
CA PRO A 81 -6.65 -4.02 18.92
C PRO A 81 -6.20 -3.87 17.47
N LEU A 82 -5.98 -2.64 17.05
CA LEU A 82 -5.45 -2.30 15.74
C LEU A 82 -3.97 -1.89 15.85
N GLN A 83 -3.21 -2.23 14.81
CA GLN A 83 -1.83 -1.80 14.66
C GLN A 83 -1.82 -0.42 13.98
N TYR A 84 -0.87 0.43 14.34
CA TYR A 84 -0.66 1.74 13.73
C TYR A 84 0.81 2.15 13.77
N ALA A 85 1.20 3.12 12.95
CA ALA A 85 2.52 3.72 12.99
C ALA A 85 2.61 4.67 14.19
N ALA A 86 3.38 4.30 15.21
CA ALA A 86 3.49 5.06 16.46
C ALA A 86 4.69 6.01 16.39
N ILE A 87 4.42 7.33 16.37
CA ILE A 87 5.44 8.38 16.39
C ILE A 87 5.96 8.53 17.81
N ARG A 88 7.26 8.38 18.02
CA ARG A 88 7.87 8.39 19.36
C ARG A 88 8.49 9.71 19.75
N SER A 89 8.73 10.63 18.83
CA SER A 89 9.23 11.96 19.12
C SER A 89 8.11 12.89 19.61
N SER A 90 8.38 13.70 20.63
CA SER A 90 7.52 14.82 21.01
C SER A 90 7.62 16.00 20.04
N HIS A 91 8.67 16.01 19.20
CA HIS A 91 8.92 16.98 18.13
C HIS A 91 9.21 16.25 16.82
N PRO A 92 8.20 15.61 16.20
CA PRO A 92 8.40 14.85 14.97
C PRO A 92 8.88 15.73 13.81
N ALA A 93 9.36 15.08 12.77
CA ALA A 93 9.77 15.74 11.54
C ALA A 93 8.77 15.45 10.41
N PHE A 94 8.52 16.47 9.58
CA PHE A 94 7.62 16.40 8.44
C PHE A 94 8.40 16.41 7.13
N SER A 95 7.92 15.63 6.16
CA SER A 95 8.49 15.60 4.81
C SER A 95 7.37 15.56 3.78
N TRP A 96 7.65 16.11 2.59
CA TRP A 96 6.70 16.16 1.49
C TRP A 96 7.42 16.19 0.14
N ILE A 97 6.69 15.87 -0.91
CA ILE A 97 7.11 16.04 -2.29
C ILE A 97 6.56 17.37 -2.78
N VAL A 98 7.44 18.17 -3.36
CA VAL A 98 7.10 19.47 -3.94
C VAL A 98 6.42 19.26 -5.28
N PRO A 99 5.23 19.83 -5.54
CA PRO A 99 4.60 19.73 -6.84
C PRO A 99 5.37 20.54 -7.86
N GLY A 100 5.32 20.17 -9.13
CA GLY A 100 5.91 20.91 -10.23
C GLY A 100 5.72 20.19 -11.56
N GLU A 101 5.13 20.90 -12.52
CA GLU A 101 4.94 20.43 -13.90
C GLU A 101 6.13 20.77 -14.78
N THR A 102 6.85 21.84 -14.44
CA THR A 102 7.96 22.37 -15.23
C THR A 102 9.29 21.81 -14.74
N GLY A 103 10.12 21.32 -15.65
CA GLY A 103 11.47 20.88 -15.32
C GLY A 103 12.27 22.01 -14.66
N GLY A 104 12.98 21.68 -13.57
CA GLY A 104 13.77 22.66 -12.81
C GLY A 104 12.99 23.42 -11.74
N THR A 105 11.71 23.14 -11.52
CA THR A 105 10.94 23.67 -10.40
C THR A 105 11.65 23.38 -9.07
N ARG A 106 11.81 24.41 -8.24
CA ARG A 106 12.40 24.32 -6.90
C ARG A 106 11.53 25.03 -5.89
N GLN A 107 11.41 24.47 -4.70
CA GLN A 107 10.78 25.12 -3.57
C GLN A 107 11.62 26.34 -3.14
N THR A 108 10.96 27.47 -2.89
CA THR A 108 11.54 28.68 -2.35
C THR A 108 11.09 28.98 -0.93
N ALA A 109 9.88 28.55 -0.58
CA ALA A 109 9.35 28.68 0.75
C ALA A 109 8.33 27.57 1.07
N TYR A 110 8.02 27.41 2.35
CA TYR A 110 6.93 26.56 2.84
C TYR A 110 6.21 27.17 4.04
N ARG A 111 5.02 26.69 4.33
CA ARG A 111 4.31 26.91 5.59
C ARG A 111 3.70 25.59 6.05
N VAL A 112 4.03 25.17 7.26
CA VAL A 112 3.50 23.96 7.91
C VAL A 112 2.60 24.38 9.06
N ILE A 113 1.46 23.72 9.21
CA ILE A 113 0.58 23.86 10.37
C ILE A 113 0.37 22.51 11.03
N VAL A 114 0.21 22.52 12.36
CA VAL A 114 -0.13 21.35 13.18
C VAL A 114 -1.30 21.67 14.10
N ALA A 115 -2.25 20.75 14.18
CA ALA A 115 -3.45 20.87 14.99
C ALA A 115 -3.74 19.58 15.77
N ASP A 116 -4.46 19.70 16.87
CA ASP A 116 -4.96 18.58 17.68
C ASP A 116 -6.30 18.04 17.18
N ASN A 117 -6.92 18.70 16.22
CA ASN A 117 -8.16 18.26 15.60
C ASN A 117 -8.13 18.45 14.08
N ARG A 118 -8.93 17.65 13.38
CA ARG A 118 -8.94 17.59 11.93
C ARG A 118 -9.56 18.81 11.28
N GLU A 119 -10.56 19.42 11.91
CA GLU A 119 -11.31 20.58 11.41
C GLU A 119 -10.41 21.81 11.34
N ASP A 120 -9.60 22.05 12.37
CA ASP A 120 -8.63 23.14 12.39
C ASP A 120 -7.58 22.97 11.29
N ALA A 121 -6.97 21.78 11.19
CA ALA A 121 -6.04 21.50 10.13
C ALA A 121 -6.69 21.69 8.75
N ALA A 122 -7.92 21.20 8.54
CA ALA A 122 -8.65 21.32 7.27
C ALA A 122 -8.93 22.79 6.91
N SER A 123 -9.22 23.64 7.89
CA SER A 123 -9.43 25.07 7.68
C SER A 123 -8.12 25.88 7.49
N GLY A 124 -6.95 25.24 7.60
CA GLY A 124 -5.66 25.92 7.52
C GLY A 124 -5.22 26.59 8.82
N ARG A 125 -5.80 26.18 9.95
CA ARG A 125 -5.45 26.66 11.30
C ARG A 125 -4.57 25.65 12.03
N GLY A 126 -3.36 26.08 12.40
CA GLY A 126 -2.45 25.31 13.24
C GLY A 126 -2.58 25.77 14.69
N ASN A 127 -3.55 25.21 15.45
CA ASN A 127 -3.77 25.63 16.84
C ASN A 127 -2.65 25.20 17.79
N LEU A 128 -1.83 24.21 17.39
CA LEU A 128 -0.62 23.83 18.14
C LEU A 128 0.65 24.47 17.58
N TRP A 129 0.72 24.64 16.27
CA TRP A 129 1.87 25.25 15.61
C TRP A 129 1.53 25.73 14.21
N ASP A 130 2.03 26.89 13.89
CA ASP A 130 2.05 27.47 12.56
C ASP A 130 3.46 28.04 12.33
N SER A 131 4.19 27.47 11.38
CA SER A 131 5.55 27.92 11.08
C SER A 131 5.59 29.33 10.50
N GLY A 132 4.45 29.89 10.09
CA GLY A 132 4.45 31.01 9.15
C GLY A 132 5.10 30.62 7.83
N VAL A 133 5.35 31.60 6.98
CA VAL A 133 6.09 31.39 5.72
C VAL A 133 7.59 31.34 6.03
N VAL A 134 8.21 30.21 5.75
CA VAL A 134 9.65 29.97 5.94
C VAL A 134 10.34 29.91 4.57
N GLY A 135 11.23 30.85 4.30
CA GLY A 135 12.06 30.88 3.06
C GLY A 135 13.10 29.75 3.12
N SER A 136 12.83 28.63 2.43
CA SER A 136 13.70 27.46 2.40
C SER A 136 13.31 26.51 1.29
N ASP A 137 14.30 25.84 0.71
CA ASP A 137 14.13 24.73 -0.25
C ASP A 137 14.00 23.35 0.43
N ARG A 138 14.07 23.32 1.77
CA ARG A 138 13.98 22.09 2.54
C ARG A 138 12.56 21.54 2.53
N SER A 139 12.40 20.30 2.08
CA SER A 139 11.13 19.54 2.08
C SER A 139 11.23 18.18 2.79
N VAL A 140 12.37 17.90 3.39
CA VAL A 140 12.64 16.64 4.10
C VAL A 140 13.09 16.95 5.53
N ALA A 141 12.52 16.22 6.48
CA ALA A 141 12.82 16.29 7.90
C ALA A 141 12.74 17.72 8.49
N VAL A 142 11.69 18.46 8.13
CA VAL A 142 11.35 19.76 8.74
C VAL A 142 10.78 19.49 10.12
N ARG A 143 11.50 19.90 11.16
CA ARG A 143 11.09 19.61 12.53
C ARG A 143 9.90 20.47 12.97
N TYR A 144 8.99 19.83 13.67
CA TYR A 144 7.97 20.50 14.47
C TYR A 144 8.64 21.36 15.52
N ALA A 145 8.26 22.65 15.62
CA ALA A 145 8.84 23.60 16.54
C ALA A 145 7.80 24.26 17.47
N GLY A 146 6.64 23.61 17.61
CA GLY A 146 5.64 23.98 18.62
C GLY A 146 5.96 23.41 20.00
N GLU A 147 5.00 23.45 20.91
CA GLU A 147 5.12 22.80 22.21
C GLU A 147 5.20 21.28 22.09
N ALA A 148 5.87 20.62 23.03
CA ALA A 148 6.03 19.17 23.03
C ALA A 148 4.67 18.46 22.95
N LEU A 149 4.54 17.55 21.99
CA LEU A 149 3.33 16.76 21.81
C LEU A 149 3.16 15.75 22.95
N GLU A 150 1.91 15.49 23.33
CA GLU A 150 1.58 14.53 24.38
C GLU A 150 1.62 13.07 23.85
N PRO A 151 1.89 12.07 24.72
CA PRO A 151 1.84 10.66 24.35
C PRO A 151 0.39 10.19 24.11
N GLY A 152 0.23 9.19 23.23
CA GLY A 152 -1.05 8.53 22.98
C GLY A 152 -2.13 9.40 22.34
N LYS A 153 -1.76 10.51 21.70
CA LYS A 153 -2.69 11.46 21.07
C LYS A 153 -2.57 11.45 19.56
N SER A 154 -3.66 11.79 18.90
CA SER A 154 -3.70 11.98 17.45
C SER A 154 -3.57 13.46 17.10
N TYR A 155 -2.79 13.74 16.06
CA TYR A 155 -2.49 15.08 15.57
C TYR A 155 -2.65 15.13 14.05
N PHE A 156 -2.83 16.35 13.52
CA PHE A 156 -3.09 16.60 12.10
C PHE A 156 -2.20 17.73 11.62
N TRP A 157 -1.67 17.59 10.41
CA TRP A 157 -0.83 18.63 9.83
C TRP A 157 -1.06 18.76 8.33
N ARG A 158 -0.69 19.91 7.81
CA ARG A 158 -0.69 20.26 6.40
C ARG A 158 0.49 21.12 6.07
N VAL A 159 0.82 21.17 4.80
CA VAL A 159 1.86 22.05 4.24
C VAL A 159 1.38 22.69 2.96
N LYS A 160 1.81 23.91 2.70
CA LYS A 160 1.83 24.53 1.38
C LYS A 160 3.22 25.04 1.08
N THR A 161 3.55 25.14 -0.19
CA THR A 161 4.88 25.50 -0.69
C THR A 161 4.79 26.64 -1.67
N GLU A 162 5.88 27.36 -1.80
CA GLU A 162 6.11 28.32 -2.89
C GLU A 162 7.24 27.79 -3.76
N THR A 163 7.12 27.92 -5.08
CA THR A 163 8.10 27.42 -6.04
C THR A 163 8.56 28.49 -7.00
N THR A 164 9.72 28.27 -7.62
CA THR A 164 10.33 29.20 -8.59
C THR A 164 9.50 29.42 -9.85
N THR A 165 8.67 28.45 -10.23
CA THR A 165 7.97 28.45 -11.53
C THR A 165 6.47 28.61 -11.41
N GLU A 166 5.87 28.22 -10.29
CA GLU A 166 4.41 28.12 -10.17
C GLU A 166 3.82 28.97 -9.02
N GLY A 167 4.71 29.61 -8.24
CA GLY A 167 4.30 30.43 -7.09
C GLY A 167 3.80 29.58 -5.91
N GLU A 168 2.85 30.13 -5.13
CA GLU A 168 2.28 29.46 -3.96
C GLU A 168 1.33 28.33 -4.39
N SER A 169 1.48 27.16 -3.76
CA SER A 169 0.61 25.99 -3.96
C SER A 169 -0.68 26.10 -3.16
N GLU A 170 -1.64 25.23 -3.46
CA GLU A 170 -2.71 24.92 -2.52
C GLU A 170 -2.16 24.18 -1.29
N TRP A 171 -2.96 24.11 -0.23
CA TRP A 171 -2.66 23.27 0.91
C TRP A 171 -2.66 21.79 0.52
N SER A 172 -1.70 21.04 1.02
CA SER A 172 -1.73 19.57 0.94
C SER A 172 -3.03 18.98 1.53
N GLU A 173 -3.24 17.71 1.35
CA GLU A 173 -4.24 17.00 2.16
C GLU A 173 -3.88 17.04 3.64
N VAL A 174 -4.88 16.84 4.50
CA VAL A 174 -4.66 16.71 5.93
C VAL A 174 -4.01 15.36 6.20
N LYS A 175 -2.82 15.38 6.80
CA LYS A 175 -2.11 14.20 7.25
C LYS A 175 -2.31 14.00 8.73
N ALA A 176 -2.74 12.81 9.13
CA ALA A 176 -2.85 12.44 10.54
C ALA A 176 -1.67 11.56 10.97
N PHE A 177 -1.32 11.65 12.25
CA PHE A 177 -0.43 10.71 12.94
C PHE A 177 -0.84 10.57 14.40
N ARG A 178 -0.38 9.51 15.06
CA ARG A 178 -0.57 9.30 16.48
C ARG A 178 0.78 9.09 17.14
N THR A 179 0.94 9.73 18.27
CA THR A 179 2.11 9.54 19.13
C THR A 179 2.03 8.20 19.87
N ALA A 180 3.18 7.63 20.18
CA ALA A 180 3.27 6.43 21.01
C ALA A 180 2.85 6.74 22.46
N ASP A 181 2.44 5.72 23.21
CA ASP A 181 2.08 5.86 24.64
C ASP A 181 3.28 6.26 25.50
N ARG A 182 4.49 6.02 25.02
CA ARG A 182 5.74 6.49 25.60
C ARG A 182 6.58 7.17 24.53
N LEU A 183 6.91 8.43 24.75
CA LEU A 183 7.79 9.21 23.89
C LEU A 183 9.25 9.03 24.28
N SER A 184 10.15 9.07 23.29
CA SER A 184 11.58 8.98 23.44
C SER A 184 12.28 9.62 22.24
N GLU A 185 13.10 10.63 22.49
CA GLU A 185 13.88 11.31 21.44
C GLU A 185 15.00 10.43 20.84
N TYR A 186 15.28 9.29 21.46
CA TYR A 186 16.34 8.35 21.04
C TYR A 186 15.81 7.08 20.39
N GLU A 187 14.49 6.94 20.27
CA GLU A 187 13.86 5.77 19.65
C GLU A 187 13.21 6.17 18.31
N THR A 188 13.42 5.33 17.32
CA THR A 188 12.74 5.50 16.02
C THR A 188 11.25 5.21 16.14
N ALA A 189 10.45 5.86 15.29
CA ALA A 189 9.04 5.54 15.16
C ALA A 189 8.82 4.06 14.84
N TYR A 190 7.77 3.47 15.41
CA TYR A 190 7.34 2.12 15.07
C TYR A 190 6.43 2.15 13.86
N ASN A 191 6.71 1.32 12.88
CA ASN A 191 5.84 1.10 11.72
C ASN A 191 5.50 -0.39 11.63
N PRO A 192 4.22 -0.78 11.71
CA PRO A 192 3.83 -2.18 11.61
C PRO A 192 4.13 -2.74 10.23
N GLN A 193 4.43 -4.03 10.17
CA GLN A 193 4.51 -4.74 8.89
C GLN A 193 3.09 -4.86 8.31
N VAL A 194 2.93 -4.38 7.08
CA VAL A 194 1.65 -4.42 6.38
C VAL A 194 1.65 -5.52 5.32
N LYS A 195 0.47 -6.07 5.05
CA LYS A 195 0.24 -7.07 4.02
C LYS A 195 -0.55 -6.44 2.87
N THR A 196 -0.11 -6.70 1.66
CA THR A 196 -0.83 -6.35 0.44
C THR A 196 -1.31 -7.63 -0.23
N MET A 197 -2.57 -7.69 -0.64
CA MET A 197 -3.09 -8.80 -1.42
C MET A 197 -2.62 -8.65 -2.87
N GLU A 198 -1.87 -9.64 -3.34
CA GLU A 198 -1.38 -9.70 -4.70
C GLU A 198 -2.05 -10.84 -5.46
N PHE A 199 -2.49 -10.54 -6.68
CA PHE A 199 -3.13 -11.51 -7.55
C PHE A 199 -2.19 -11.92 -8.68
N PRO A 200 -2.34 -13.15 -9.21
CA PRO A 200 -1.52 -13.59 -10.33
C PRO A 200 -1.76 -12.71 -11.57
N VAL A 201 -0.69 -12.41 -12.28
CA VAL A 201 -0.72 -11.75 -13.60
C VAL A 201 -0.99 -12.73 -14.72
N GLY A 202 -0.76 -14.03 -14.50
CA GLY A 202 -1.02 -15.08 -15.46
C GLY A 202 -1.23 -16.45 -14.81
N ILE A 203 -2.16 -17.23 -15.41
CA ILE A 203 -2.38 -18.63 -15.04
C ILE A 203 -2.39 -19.45 -16.34
N THR A 204 -1.45 -20.40 -16.47
CA THR A 204 -1.30 -21.24 -17.66
C THR A 204 -1.43 -22.71 -17.29
N GLU A 205 -2.27 -23.45 -17.97
CA GLU A 205 -2.30 -24.91 -17.85
C GLU A 205 -1.13 -25.50 -18.63
N ILE A 206 -0.17 -26.13 -17.95
CA ILE A 206 1.01 -26.76 -18.56
C ILE A 206 0.81 -28.22 -18.89
N ARG A 207 -0.20 -28.87 -18.31
CA ARG A 207 -0.74 -30.18 -18.61
C ARG A 207 -2.05 -30.39 -17.87
N PRO A 208 -2.92 -31.33 -18.23
CA PRO A 208 -4.17 -31.60 -17.56
C PRO A 208 -4.01 -31.68 -16.03
N GLY A 209 -4.75 -30.83 -15.30
CA GLY A 209 -4.70 -30.75 -13.85
C GLY A 209 -3.45 -30.09 -13.24
N THR A 210 -2.57 -29.49 -14.04
CA THR A 210 -1.39 -28.78 -13.53
C THR A 210 -1.32 -27.37 -14.11
N ARG A 211 -1.34 -26.36 -13.24
CA ARG A 211 -1.33 -24.95 -13.62
C ARG A 211 -0.08 -24.27 -13.10
N LEU A 212 0.54 -23.47 -13.94
CA LEU A 212 1.56 -22.49 -13.58
C LEU A 212 0.85 -21.19 -13.25
N VAL A 213 1.14 -20.64 -12.10
CA VAL A 213 0.60 -19.35 -11.62
C VAL A 213 1.77 -18.38 -11.52
N ASP A 214 1.71 -17.29 -12.25
CA ASP A 214 2.74 -16.25 -12.31
C ASP A 214 2.23 -14.99 -11.60
N PHE A 215 2.98 -14.50 -10.63
CA PHE A 215 2.69 -13.24 -9.92
C PHE A 215 3.43 -12.03 -10.51
N GLY A 216 4.25 -12.22 -11.56
CA GLY A 216 4.96 -11.14 -12.25
C GLY A 216 6.07 -10.47 -11.49
N LYS A 217 6.30 -10.87 -10.23
CA LYS A 217 7.30 -10.29 -9.35
C LYS A 217 7.75 -11.27 -8.27
N ASP A 218 8.88 -10.97 -7.68
CA ASP A 218 9.32 -11.58 -6.42
C ASP A 218 8.64 -10.91 -5.24
N ALA A 219 8.31 -11.71 -4.25
CA ALA A 219 7.77 -11.21 -3.00
C ALA A 219 8.13 -12.11 -1.82
N PHE A 220 8.31 -11.50 -0.66
CA PHE A 220 8.18 -12.19 0.61
C PHE A 220 6.70 -12.18 1.00
N GLY A 221 6.09 -13.33 1.18
CA GLY A 221 4.67 -13.37 1.42
C GLY A 221 4.15 -14.71 1.94
N GLN A 222 2.85 -14.74 2.15
CA GLN A 222 2.08 -15.93 2.47
C GLN A 222 1.20 -16.24 1.26
N LEU A 223 1.14 -17.53 0.87
CA LEU A 223 0.22 -17.95 -0.16
C LEU A 223 -1.16 -18.16 0.44
N VAL A 224 -2.17 -17.52 -0.13
CA VAL A 224 -3.57 -17.73 0.18
C VAL A 224 -4.20 -18.51 -0.97
N LEU A 225 -4.72 -19.71 -0.70
CA LEU A 225 -5.41 -20.55 -1.67
C LEU A 225 -6.81 -20.82 -1.17
N THR A 226 -7.80 -20.61 -2.05
CA THR A 226 -9.16 -21.07 -1.83
C THR A 226 -9.42 -22.25 -2.74
N LEU A 227 -9.64 -23.41 -2.18
CA LEU A 227 -9.83 -24.67 -2.88
C LEU A 227 -11.21 -25.24 -2.56
N ALA A 228 -11.94 -25.70 -3.58
CA ALA A 228 -13.21 -26.40 -3.42
C ALA A 228 -13.09 -27.83 -3.92
N SER A 229 -13.66 -28.77 -3.19
CA SER A 229 -13.72 -30.19 -3.54
C SER A 229 -15.08 -30.79 -3.22
N ASP A 230 -15.60 -31.63 -4.08
CA ASP A 230 -16.79 -32.49 -3.88
C ASP A 230 -16.41 -33.87 -3.36
N GLY A 231 -15.14 -34.22 -3.47
CA GLY A 231 -14.60 -35.50 -2.96
C GLY A 231 -14.49 -35.52 -1.44
N THR A 232 -14.59 -36.69 -0.86
CA THR A 232 -14.41 -36.85 0.60
C THR A 232 -12.97 -36.59 1.04
N ARG A 233 -12.00 -36.77 0.13
CA ARG A 233 -10.59 -36.52 0.38
C ARG A 233 -9.85 -36.32 -0.95
N ASP A 234 -9.44 -35.11 -1.22
CA ASP A 234 -8.61 -34.76 -2.36
C ASP A 234 -7.22 -34.29 -1.91
N SER A 235 -6.33 -34.08 -2.85
CA SER A 235 -5.02 -33.50 -2.58
C SER A 235 -4.57 -32.57 -3.68
N VAL A 236 -3.88 -31.51 -3.29
CA VAL A 236 -3.20 -30.57 -4.16
C VAL A 236 -1.73 -30.52 -3.78
N VAL A 237 -0.85 -30.53 -4.74
CA VAL A 237 0.56 -30.30 -4.53
C VAL A 237 0.94 -28.92 -5.03
N VAL A 238 1.38 -28.08 -4.11
CA VAL A 238 1.87 -26.73 -4.40
C VAL A 238 3.39 -26.77 -4.56
N HIS A 239 3.87 -26.25 -5.68
CA HIS A 239 5.28 -26.04 -5.94
C HIS A 239 5.57 -24.55 -5.96
N LEU A 240 6.47 -24.07 -5.11
CA LEU A 240 6.97 -22.70 -5.10
C LEU A 240 8.39 -22.67 -5.61
N GLY A 241 8.71 -21.73 -6.49
CA GLY A 241 10.04 -21.59 -7.05
C GLY A 241 10.26 -20.20 -7.64
N GLU A 242 11.53 -19.84 -7.72
CA GLU A 242 12.00 -18.51 -8.15
C GLU A 242 12.46 -18.51 -9.62
N CYS A 243 12.49 -19.67 -10.28
CA CYS A 243 12.99 -19.80 -11.65
C CYS A 243 12.20 -20.82 -12.43
N LEU A 244 12.09 -20.60 -13.75
CA LEU A 244 11.53 -21.55 -14.71
C LEU A 244 12.65 -22.21 -15.52
N GLU A 245 12.48 -23.49 -15.78
CA GLU A 245 13.24 -24.26 -16.73
C GLU A 245 12.30 -25.07 -17.61
N GLY A 246 12.39 -24.91 -18.92
CA GLY A 246 11.52 -25.60 -19.87
C GLY A 246 10.03 -25.34 -19.65
N GLY A 247 9.64 -24.13 -19.22
CA GLY A 247 8.25 -23.75 -18.94
C GLY A 247 7.67 -24.31 -17.64
N ARG A 248 8.52 -24.82 -16.75
CA ARG A 248 8.14 -25.36 -15.44
C ARG A 248 9.03 -24.79 -14.35
N ILE A 249 8.55 -24.81 -13.10
CA ILE A 249 9.38 -24.43 -11.97
C ILE A 249 10.60 -25.35 -11.87
N LEU A 250 11.78 -24.74 -11.83
CA LEU A 250 13.04 -25.42 -11.58
C LEU A 250 13.02 -26.07 -10.20
N ARG A 251 13.11 -27.42 -10.15
CA ARG A 251 12.96 -28.19 -8.91
C ARG A 251 14.29 -28.60 -8.26
N ASP A 252 15.34 -28.64 -9.06
CA ASP A 252 16.69 -28.94 -8.61
C ASP A 252 17.63 -27.79 -8.99
N PRO A 253 17.71 -26.73 -8.19
CA PRO A 253 18.57 -25.60 -8.47
C PRO A 253 20.06 -25.86 -8.20
N GLY A 254 20.42 -27.08 -7.81
CA GLY A 254 21.81 -27.47 -7.52
C GLY A 254 22.43 -26.65 -6.37
N LYS A 255 23.64 -26.12 -6.57
CA LYS A 255 24.37 -25.29 -5.58
C LYS A 255 24.01 -23.78 -5.66
N SER A 256 23.01 -23.39 -6.44
CA SER A 256 22.63 -21.99 -6.55
C SER A 256 21.86 -21.50 -5.33
N THR A 257 21.66 -20.17 -5.25
CA THR A 257 20.83 -19.54 -4.22
C THR A 257 19.34 -19.57 -4.55
N ILE A 258 18.97 -20.05 -5.75
CA ILE A 258 17.58 -20.20 -6.19
C ILE A 258 16.85 -21.17 -5.28
N ARG A 259 15.64 -20.82 -4.89
CA ARG A 259 14.86 -21.60 -3.92
C ARG A 259 13.72 -22.34 -4.60
N TYR A 260 13.48 -23.54 -4.12
CA TYR A 260 12.34 -24.37 -4.47
C TYR A 260 11.75 -25.04 -3.25
N ARG A 261 10.43 -25.10 -3.15
CA ARG A 261 9.69 -25.81 -2.10
C ARG A 261 8.48 -26.53 -2.67
N ARG A 262 8.15 -27.68 -2.06
CA ARG A 262 6.99 -28.51 -2.37
C ARG A 262 6.13 -28.71 -1.14
N PHE A 263 4.82 -28.43 -1.27
CA PHE A 263 3.84 -28.56 -0.20
C PHE A 263 2.67 -29.43 -0.68
N PRO A 264 2.54 -30.69 -0.20
CA PRO A 264 1.33 -31.47 -0.37
C PRO A 264 0.28 -30.99 0.60
N LEU A 265 -0.92 -30.71 0.11
CA LEU A 265 -2.06 -30.24 0.88
C LEU A 265 -3.20 -31.25 0.73
N ALA A 266 -3.81 -31.68 1.83
CA ALA A 266 -5.07 -32.38 1.82
C ALA A 266 -6.21 -31.35 1.67
N VAL A 267 -7.16 -31.64 0.80
CA VAL A 267 -8.34 -30.81 0.57
C VAL A 267 -9.56 -31.59 1.01
N LEU A 268 -10.32 -31.05 1.92
CA LEU A 268 -11.53 -31.68 2.43
C LEU A 268 -12.72 -31.36 1.53
N LYS A 269 -13.82 -32.08 1.70
CA LYS A 269 -15.08 -31.77 1.02
C LYS A 269 -15.57 -30.37 1.43
N GLY A 270 -15.95 -29.57 0.45
CA GLY A 270 -16.38 -28.19 0.64
C GLY A 270 -15.30 -27.19 0.20
N THR A 271 -15.35 -26.00 0.75
CA THR A 271 -14.37 -24.92 0.50
C THR A 271 -13.35 -24.91 1.63
N ASN A 272 -12.07 -24.90 1.25
CA ASN A 272 -10.91 -24.91 2.15
C ASN A 272 -10.06 -23.66 1.94
#